data_d6cc8308985ecd7951577e161c3d40bb
#
_entry.id   d6cc8308985ecd7951577e161c3d40bb
#
_cell.length_a   1.000
_cell.length_b   1.000
_cell.length_c   1.000
_cell.angle_alpha   90.00
_cell.angle_beta   90.00
_cell.angle_gamma   90.00
#
_symmetry.space_group_name_H-M   'P 1'
#
loop_
_entity.id
_entity.type
_entity.pdbx_description
1 polymer ?
#
loop_
_entity_poly.entity_id
_entity_poly.type
_entity_poly.pdbx_seq_one_letter_code
_entity_poly.pdbx_strand_id
1 'polypeptide(L)'
;LGISGLESVYEDELRGKDGVETITRNSDGVIVDTRLTTVPEPGHTVQLTIDSNFQRAVDKALAENIDMINRVYNTGTMKAAAGAVVVLDVKDGSVMAVSNYPSYDQNLYASNYSEYSSDPSLPLFNRALQGLYTPGSTFKPAVAVAALDSGLINQYSTVYCNGVYNYFKDYHPRCTRHGHSGNIDVITAIKWSCNVFFYDVGRRLTSDVYDAYAYKLGLGQRTGVEVGEALGRLTTKNDSNYTASLDVQAAIGQGNTVVTPIQLATYAATLANNGTRYRTHFVKAILDTNTGEVLSETKPEVMDVIEGTGNTFELVRQGMKQVPSTISGKISSYPVPIACKTGTPQRSETYASGKHYLNAMMVAYLPADDPQIAIGITIEYGGYGARTGDLVVDIANAYFALK
;
A
#
# COMPACT_ATOMS: atom_id res chain seq x y z
N LEU A 1 -27.03 -13.28 4.71
CA LEU A 1 -26.82 -11.86 4.99
C LEU A 1 -25.33 -11.57 5.05
N GLY A 2 -24.87 -10.62 4.21
CA GLY A 2 -23.50 -10.13 4.27
C GLY A 2 -23.25 -9.32 5.54
N ILE A 3 -22.33 -9.77 6.39
CA ILE A 3 -22.05 -9.14 7.70
C ILE A 3 -20.89 -8.14 7.59
N SER A 4 -19.95 -8.38 6.67
CA SER A 4 -18.75 -7.55 6.50
C SER A 4 -18.18 -7.66 5.09
N GLY A 5 -17.19 -6.80 4.78
CA GLY A 5 -16.48 -6.82 3.51
C GLY A 5 -17.39 -6.56 2.31
N LEU A 6 -17.03 -7.13 1.17
CA LEU A 6 -17.79 -6.98 -0.08
C LEU A 6 -19.21 -7.57 0.00
N GLU A 7 -19.40 -8.66 0.73
CA GLU A 7 -20.72 -9.25 0.92
C GLU A 7 -21.70 -8.27 1.59
N SER A 8 -21.22 -7.49 2.58
CA SER A 8 -22.06 -6.47 3.23
C SER A 8 -22.31 -5.25 2.34
N VAL A 9 -21.32 -4.85 1.55
CA VAL A 9 -21.46 -3.67 0.65
C VAL A 9 -22.38 -3.97 -0.51
N TYR A 10 -22.32 -5.20 -1.03
CA TYR A 10 -23.12 -5.64 -2.19
C TYR A 10 -24.24 -6.60 -1.80
N GLU A 11 -24.74 -6.54 -0.55
CA GLU A 11 -25.83 -7.39 -0.08
C GLU A 11 -27.07 -7.30 -0.99
N ASP A 12 -27.44 -6.10 -1.41
CA ASP A 12 -28.62 -5.87 -2.26
C ASP A 12 -28.46 -6.51 -3.65
N GLU A 13 -27.24 -6.62 -4.15
CA GLU A 13 -26.94 -7.28 -5.43
C GLU A 13 -26.81 -8.79 -5.26
N LEU A 14 -26.13 -9.24 -4.23
CA LEU A 14 -25.85 -10.67 -3.99
C LEU A 14 -27.06 -11.43 -3.49
N ARG A 15 -27.94 -10.76 -2.74
CA ARG A 15 -29.12 -11.37 -2.17
C ARG A 15 -30.23 -11.44 -3.20
N GLY A 16 -30.66 -12.66 -3.51
CA GLY A 16 -31.85 -12.88 -4.30
C GLY A 16 -33.14 -12.62 -3.51
N LYS A 17 -34.26 -12.96 -4.10
CA LYS A 17 -35.57 -12.96 -3.45
C LYS A 17 -35.97 -14.38 -3.06
N ASP A 18 -36.39 -14.53 -1.82
CA ASP A 18 -36.84 -15.82 -1.30
C ASP A 18 -38.09 -16.27 -2.00
N GLY A 19 -38.14 -17.56 -2.39
CA GLY A 19 -39.37 -18.21 -2.82
C GLY A 19 -40.29 -18.49 -1.63
N VAL A 20 -41.57 -18.56 -1.89
CA VAL A 20 -42.56 -18.92 -0.88
C VAL A 20 -43.27 -20.18 -1.30
N GLU A 21 -43.31 -21.17 -0.42
CA GLU A 21 -43.97 -22.42 -0.60
C GLU A 21 -45.14 -22.52 0.40
N THR A 22 -46.36 -22.79 -0.09
CA THR A 22 -47.52 -23.03 0.75
C THR A 22 -47.68 -24.51 0.95
N ILE A 23 -47.68 -24.95 2.21
CA ILE A 23 -47.86 -26.35 2.59
C ILE A 23 -49.26 -26.53 3.22
N THR A 24 -50.08 -27.35 2.61
CA THR A 24 -51.41 -27.73 3.14
C THR A 24 -51.30 -29.05 3.92
N ARG A 25 -51.82 -29.06 5.15
CA ARG A 25 -51.85 -30.25 6.01
C ARG A 25 -53.30 -30.66 6.28
N ASN A 26 -53.55 -31.98 6.37
CA ASN A 26 -54.83 -32.50 6.82
C ASN A 26 -54.97 -32.42 8.36
N SER A 27 -56.10 -32.87 8.92
CA SER A 27 -56.37 -32.89 10.36
C SER A 27 -55.38 -33.71 11.16
N ASP A 28 -54.66 -34.63 10.56
CA ASP A 28 -53.67 -35.50 11.19
C ASP A 28 -52.24 -34.93 11.07
N GLY A 29 -52.10 -33.72 10.52
CA GLY A 29 -50.81 -33.03 10.36
C GLY A 29 -50.00 -33.51 9.18
N VAL A 30 -50.53 -34.39 8.34
CA VAL A 30 -49.85 -34.92 7.14
C VAL A 30 -49.94 -33.88 6.01
N ILE A 31 -48.81 -33.64 5.33
CA ILE A 31 -48.74 -32.75 4.17
C ILE A 31 -49.54 -33.42 3.03
N VAL A 32 -50.57 -32.74 2.55
CA VAL A 32 -51.46 -33.22 1.44
C VAL A 32 -51.25 -32.42 0.15
N ASP A 33 -50.68 -31.21 0.25
CA ASP A 33 -50.36 -30.39 -0.91
C ASP A 33 -49.19 -29.48 -0.60
N THR A 34 -48.35 -29.26 -1.61
CA THR A 34 -47.23 -28.29 -1.54
C THR A 34 -47.24 -27.49 -2.85
N ARG A 35 -47.40 -26.19 -2.74
CA ARG A 35 -47.50 -25.31 -3.89
C ARG A 35 -46.52 -24.14 -3.76
N LEU A 36 -45.63 -23.99 -4.75
CA LEU A 36 -44.76 -22.81 -4.86
C LEU A 36 -45.66 -21.61 -5.24
N THR A 37 -45.76 -20.64 -4.32
CA THR A 37 -46.58 -19.42 -4.51
C THR A 37 -45.75 -18.23 -5.00
N THR A 38 -44.45 -18.21 -4.67
CA THR A 38 -43.50 -17.23 -5.20
C THR A 38 -42.25 -17.97 -5.66
N VAL A 39 -41.85 -17.74 -6.91
CA VAL A 39 -40.62 -18.34 -7.45
C VAL A 39 -39.42 -17.59 -6.86
N PRO A 40 -38.38 -18.29 -6.34
CA PRO A 40 -37.18 -17.62 -5.90
C PRO A 40 -36.44 -16.97 -7.09
N GLU A 41 -35.91 -15.79 -6.87
CA GLU A 41 -35.06 -15.10 -7.83
C GLU A 41 -33.62 -15.10 -7.31
N PRO A 42 -32.59 -15.58 -8.06
CA PRO A 42 -31.21 -15.52 -7.62
C PRO A 42 -30.72 -14.06 -7.57
N GLY A 43 -29.79 -13.78 -6.69
CA GLY A 43 -29.07 -12.52 -6.72
C GLY A 43 -28.11 -12.44 -7.90
N HIS A 44 -27.49 -11.28 -8.07
CA HIS A 44 -26.53 -11.03 -9.13
C HIS A 44 -25.13 -11.58 -8.75
N THR A 45 -24.27 -11.72 -9.76
CA THR A 45 -22.87 -12.10 -9.56
C THR A 45 -22.00 -10.85 -9.51
N VAL A 46 -21.26 -10.66 -8.42
CA VAL A 46 -20.27 -9.59 -8.29
C VAL A 46 -18.91 -10.12 -8.75
N GLN A 47 -18.45 -9.64 -9.90
CA GLN A 47 -17.15 -10.00 -10.47
C GLN A 47 -16.08 -9.06 -9.92
N LEU A 48 -15.02 -9.63 -9.33
CA LEU A 48 -13.91 -8.87 -8.78
C LEU A 48 -12.81 -8.62 -9.82
N THR A 49 -11.97 -7.64 -9.54
CA THR A 49 -10.72 -7.33 -10.26
C THR A 49 -9.59 -8.29 -9.90
N ILE A 50 -9.72 -9.02 -8.78
CA ILE A 50 -8.74 -9.96 -8.27
C ILE A 50 -8.71 -11.22 -9.15
N ASP A 51 -7.51 -11.58 -9.64
CA ASP A 51 -7.25 -12.92 -10.19
C ASP A 51 -6.84 -13.86 -9.06
N SER A 52 -7.56 -14.98 -8.91
CA SER A 52 -7.34 -15.89 -7.78
C SER A 52 -5.98 -16.62 -7.83
N ASN A 53 -5.40 -16.84 -9.03
CA ASN A 53 -4.08 -17.45 -9.15
C ASN A 53 -2.99 -16.45 -8.77
N PHE A 54 -3.14 -15.21 -9.21
CA PHE A 54 -2.23 -14.13 -8.84
C PHE A 54 -2.30 -13.83 -7.34
N GLN A 55 -3.52 -13.75 -6.77
CA GLN A 55 -3.70 -13.58 -5.33
C GLN A 55 -2.93 -14.65 -4.54
N ARG A 56 -3.11 -15.93 -4.88
CA ARG A 56 -2.39 -17.03 -4.20
C ARG A 56 -0.87 -16.92 -4.36
N ALA A 57 -0.40 -16.48 -5.51
CA ALA A 57 1.03 -16.28 -5.73
C ALA A 57 1.60 -15.14 -4.87
N VAL A 58 0.85 -14.05 -4.71
CA VAL A 58 1.22 -12.91 -3.85
C VAL A 58 1.20 -13.32 -2.37
N ASP A 59 0.18 -14.07 -1.93
CA ASP A 59 0.10 -14.61 -0.55
C ASP A 59 1.31 -15.49 -0.22
N LYS A 60 1.64 -16.40 -1.13
CA LYS A 60 2.82 -17.25 -0.99
C LYS A 60 4.11 -16.45 -0.94
N ALA A 61 4.27 -15.49 -1.86
CA ALA A 61 5.48 -14.66 -1.92
C ALA A 61 5.67 -13.84 -0.63
N LEU A 62 4.59 -13.28 -0.06
CA LEU A 62 4.66 -12.57 1.22
C LEU A 62 5.09 -13.48 2.37
N ALA A 63 4.47 -14.66 2.49
CA ALA A 63 4.80 -15.63 3.55
C ALA A 63 6.27 -16.10 3.44
N GLU A 64 6.72 -16.44 2.23
CA GLU A 64 8.10 -16.89 1.97
C GLU A 64 9.12 -15.77 2.24
N ASN A 65 8.79 -14.51 1.95
CA ASN A 65 9.67 -13.37 2.24
C ASN A 65 9.79 -13.14 3.75
N ILE A 66 8.69 -13.22 4.51
CA ILE A 66 8.71 -13.12 5.97
C ILE A 66 9.55 -14.24 6.58
N ASP A 67 9.39 -15.48 6.11
CA ASP A 67 10.20 -16.62 6.55
C ASP A 67 11.70 -16.43 6.22
N MET A 68 11.98 -15.98 5.01
CA MET A 68 13.36 -15.66 4.58
C MET A 68 13.99 -14.59 5.48
N ILE A 69 13.24 -13.51 5.80
CA ILE A 69 13.72 -12.45 6.70
C ILE A 69 14.07 -13.05 8.07
N ASN A 70 13.22 -13.89 8.63
CA ASN A 70 13.44 -14.50 9.93
C ASN A 70 14.62 -15.49 9.93
N ARG A 71 14.79 -16.24 8.86
CA ARG A 71 15.86 -17.23 8.72
C ARG A 71 17.23 -16.58 8.49
N VAL A 72 17.30 -15.55 7.62
CA VAL A 72 18.56 -14.96 7.18
C VAL A 72 19.04 -13.84 8.12
N TYR A 73 18.10 -13.04 8.63
CA TYR A 73 18.45 -11.80 9.33
C TYR A 73 18.16 -11.82 10.82
N ASN A 74 17.90 -12.97 11.42
CA ASN A 74 17.54 -13.15 12.83
C ASN A 74 17.89 -11.93 13.72
N THR A 75 16.92 -11.05 13.94
CA THR A 75 17.12 -9.72 14.50
C THR A 75 16.79 -9.63 16.00
N GLY A 76 16.89 -10.72 16.73
CA GLY A 76 16.64 -10.76 18.18
C GLY A 76 15.29 -11.37 18.56
N THR A 77 14.70 -10.91 19.65
CA THR A 77 13.49 -11.52 20.23
C THR A 77 12.21 -11.23 19.43
N MET A 78 12.13 -10.07 18.78
CA MET A 78 11.00 -9.71 17.91
C MET A 78 11.31 -10.12 16.47
N LYS A 79 10.52 -11.04 15.94
CA LYS A 79 10.66 -11.54 14.57
C LYS A 79 9.67 -10.83 13.64
N ALA A 80 9.97 -10.81 12.36
CA ALA A 80 9.00 -10.49 11.34
C ALA A 80 7.87 -11.53 11.42
N ALA A 81 6.67 -11.13 11.76
CA ALA A 81 5.55 -12.04 12.01
C ALA A 81 4.26 -11.60 11.32
N ALA A 82 4.24 -10.41 10.76
CA ALA A 82 3.06 -9.85 10.11
C ALA A 82 3.45 -8.91 8.97
N GLY A 83 2.56 -8.79 8.00
CA GLY A 83 2.77 -7.88 6.88
C GLY A 83 1.57 -7.82 5.95
N ALA A 84 1.65 -6.92 4.99
CA ALA A 84 0.67 -6.80 3.92
C ALA A 84 1.32 -6.37 2.60
N VAL A 85 0.70 -6.82 1.51
CA VAL A 85 1.00 -6.43 0.14
C VAL A 85 -0.29 -6.04 -0.55
N VAL A 86 -0.26 -4.94 -1.29
CA VAL A 86 -1.33 -4.55 -2.20
C VAL A 86 -0.73 -4.35 -3.58
N VAL A 87 -1.36 -4.92 -4.60
CA VAL A 87 -0.99 -4.75 -6.01
C VAL A 87 -2.17 -4.14 -6.76
N LEU A 88 -1.93 -3.03 -7.42
CA LEU A 88 -2.92 -2.31 -8.23
C LEU A 88 -2.53 -2.32 -9.71
N ASP A 89 -3.52 -2.32 -10.59
CA ASP A 89 -3.33 -1.89 -11.97
C ASP A 89 -3.14 -0.36 -11.99
N VAL A 90 -2.09 0.10 -12.69
CA VAL A 90 -1.75 1.53 -12.76
C VAL A 90 -2.75 2.31 -13.61
N LYS A 91 -3.41 1.66 -14.57
CA LYS A 91 -4.21 2.33 -15.61
C LYS A 91 -5.63 2.69 -15.16
N ASP A 92 -6.15 1.96 -14.16
CA ASP A 92 -7.54 2.14 -13.73
C ASP A 92 -7.74 2.13 -12.20
N GLY A 93 -6.70 1.78 -11.43
CA GLY A 93 -6.76 1.70 -9.97
C GLY A 93 -7.39 0.41 -9.43
N SER A 94 -7.66 -0.59 -10.29
CA SER A 94 -8.22 -1.87 -9.85
C SER A 94 -7.25 -2.63 -8.94
N VAL A 95 -7.79 -3.28 -7.90
CA VAL A 95 -7.01 -4.14 -7.00
C VAL A 95 -6.82 -5.50 -7.65
N MET A 96 -5.57 -5.82 -8.01
CA MET A 96 -5.21 -7.11 -8.60
C MET A 96 -4.93 -8.19 -7.56
N ALA A 97 -4.37 -7.80 -6.42
CA ALA A 97 -4.16 -8.66 -5.27
C ALA A 97 -4.06 -7.83 -3.98
N VAL A 98 -4.56 -8.41 -2.88
CA VAL A 98 -4.44 -7.86 -1.51
C VAL A 98 -4.10 -9.00 -0.54
N SER A 99 -2.89 -8.99 -0.02
CA SER A 99 -2.37 -10.04 0.85
C SER A 99 -2.16 -9.53 2.27
N ASN A 100 -2.58 -10.32 3.24
CA ASN A 100 -2.33 -10.10 4.66
C ASN A 100 -1.65 -11.33 5.26
N TYR A 101 -0.63 -11.13 6.10
CA TYR A 101 0.02 -12.20 6.84
C TYR A 101 0.15 -11.83 8.32
N PRO A 102 -0.16 -12.72 9.28
CA PRO A 102 -0.83 -13.98 9.01
C PRO A 102 -2.25 -13.78 8.49
N SER A 103 -2.80 -14.83 7.89
CA SER A 103 -4.17 -14.88 7.40
C SER A 103 -4.88 -16.10 7.99
N TYR A 104 -6.11 -16.35 7.58
CA TYR A 104 -6.94 -17.46 8.05
C TYR A 104 -7.57 -18.21 6.86
N ASP A 105 -7.95 -19.45 7.09
CA ASP A 105 -8.75 -20.21 6.10
C ASP A 105 -10.21 -19.76 6.14
N GLN A 106 -10.68 -19.15 5.05
CA GLN A 106 -12.03 -18.65 4.91
C GLN A 106 -13.08 -19.75 5.04
N ASN A 107 -12.76 -20.98 4.61
CA ASN A 107 -13.68 -22.12 4.75
C ASN A 107 -13.87 -22.55 6.21
N LEU A 108 -12.91 -22.25 7.07
CA LEU A 108 -12.96 -22.55 8.50
C LEU A 108 -13.36 -21.33 9.34
N TYR A 109 -13.69 -20.19 8.73
CA TYR A 109 -13.98 -18.96 9.46
C TYR A 109 -15.05 -19.13 10.53
N ALA A 110 -16.20 -19.73 10.16
CA ALA A 110 -17.32 -19.91 11.10
C ALA A 110 -17.02 -20.91 12.22
N SER A 111 -16.30 -22.01 11.90
CA SER A 111 -15.95 -23.04 12.91
C SER A 111 -14.82 -22.60 13.82
N ASN A 112 -13.87 -21.82 13.34
CA ASN A 112 -12.64 -21.46 14.05
C ASN A 112 -12.61 -19.99 14.48
N TYR A 113 -13.72 -19.26 14.42
CA TYR A 113 -13.79 -17.83 14.76
C TYR A 113 -13.22 -17.50 16.14
N SER A 114 -13.54 -18.33 17.16
CA SER A 114 -13.03 -18.14 18.52
C SER A 114 -11.51 -18.24 18.60
N GLU A 115 -10.90 -19.16 17.85
CA GLU A 115 -9.44 -19.32 17.77
C GLU A 115 -8.83 -18.10 17.05
N TYR A 116 -9.31 -17.76 15.86
CA TYR A 116 -8.79 -16.63 15.09
C TYR A 116 -8.94 -15.29 15.80
N SER A 117 -10.05 -15.07 16.51
CA SER A 117 -10.32 -13.81 17.22
C SER A 117 -9.48 -13.64 18.48
N SER A 118 -9.03 -14.74 19.09
CA SER A 118 -8.17 -14.74 20.29
C SER A 118 -6.68 -14.87 19.98
N ASP A 119 -6.31 -15.11 18.73
CA ASP A 119 -4.91 -15.26 18.32
C ASP A 119 -4.18 -13.91 18.41
N PRO A 120 -3.11 -13.81 19.23
CA PRO A 120 -2.33 -12.58 19.38
C PRO A 120 -1.62 -12.13 18.09
N SER A 121 -1.51 -12.99 17.09
CA SER A 121 -1.00 -12.60 15.76
C SER A 121 -2.00 -11.84 14.90
N LEU A 122 -3.27 -11.75 15.34
CA LEU A 122 -4.38 -11.02 14.73
C LEU A 122 -4.60 -11.41 13.24
N PRO A 123 -4.88 -12.69 12.93
CA PRO A 123 -5.08 -13.13 11.54
C PRO A 123 -6.32 -12.51 10.88
N LEU A 124 -7.33 -12.10 11.66
CA LEU A 124 -8.53 -11.41 11.16
C LEU A 124 -8.32 -9.91 10.88
N PHE A 125 -7.21 -9.33 11.34
CA PHE A 125 -6.95 -7.90 11.13
C PHE A 125 -6.49 -7.63 9.70
N ASN A 126 -7.28 -6.87 8.95
CA ASN A 126 -6.93 -6.49 7.57
C ASN A 126 -5.85 -5.41 7.56
N ARG A 127 -4.58 -5.84 7.64
CA ARG A 127 -3.42 -4.94 7.65
C ARG A 127 -3.31 -4.10 6.39
N ALA A 128 -3.73 -4.66 5.24
CA ALA A 128 -3.65 -3.97 3.96
C ALA A 128 -4.51 -2.71 3.91
N LEU A 129 -5.70 -2.76 4.51
CA LEU A 129 -6.69 -1.67 4.46
C LEU A 129 -6.76 -0.86 5.77
N GLN A 130 -6.44 -1.45 6.91
CA GLN A 130 -6.66 -0.85 8.23
C GLN A 130 -5.37 -0.67 9.04
N GLY A 131 -4.28 -1.35 8.67
CA GLY A 131 -2.99 -1.20 9.34
C GLY A 131 -2.39 0.18 9.09
N LEU A 132 -2.07 0.91 10.15
CA LEU A 132 -1.49 2.24 10.09
C LEU A 132 0.01 2.19 10.40
N TYR A 133 0.82 2.55 9.42
CA TYR A 133 2.28 2.44 9.50
C TYR A 133 2.96 3.75 9.12
N THR A 134 3.97 4.13 9.88
CA THR A 134 4.86 5.24 9.52
C THR A 134 5.58 4.90 8.23
N PRO A 135 5.45 5.70 7.14
CA PRO A 135 5.97 5.33 5.83
C PRO A 135 7.50 5.37 5.72
N GLY A 136 8.16 6.16 6.55
CA GLY A 136 9.60 6.38 6.44
C GLY A 136 9.99 6.89 5.05
N SER A 137 11.14 6.49 4.57
CA SER A 137 11.68 6.99 3.29
C SER A 137 10.85 6.68 2.04
N THR A 138 9.76 5.89 2.13
CA THR A 138 8.81 5.76 1.00
C THR A 138 8.05 7.06 0.75
N PHE A 139 8.00 7.98 1.71
CA PHE A 139 7.36 9.29 1.59
C PHE A 139 8.17 10.30 0.76
N LYS A 140 9.49 10.11 0.65
CA LYS A 140 10.39 11.06 -0.01
C LYS A 140 10.05 11.43 -1.46
N PRO A 141 9.60 10.51 -2.33
CA PRO A 141 9.15 10.89 -3.66
C PRO A 141 8.00 11.91 -3.65
N ALA A 142 7.07 11.86 -2.67
CA ALA A 142 6.00 12.87 -2.56
C ALA A 142 6.58 14.27 -2.23
N VAL A 143 7.55 14.33 -1.34
CA VAL A 143 8.27 15.59 -1.03
C VAL A 143 9.06 16.09 -2.23
N ALA A 144 9.64 15.19 -3.02
CA ALA A 144 10.33 15.56 -4.25
C ALA A 144 9.38 16.13 -5.31
N VAL A 145 8.19 15.50 -5.49
CA VAL A 145 7.13 16.05 -6.37
C VAL A 145 6.75 17.46 -5.91
N ALA A 146 6.45 17.63 -4.62
CA ALA A 146 6.09 18.94 -4.07
C ALA A 146 7.16 20.01 -4.31
N ALA A 147 8.43 19.64 -4.11
CA ALA A 147 9.55 20.58 -4.26
C ALA A 147 9.83 20.99 -5.71
N LEU A 148 9.68 20.04 -6.63
CA LEU A 148 9.87 20.28 -8.06
C LEU A 148 8.68 21.08 -8.63
N ASP A 149 7.46 20.65 -8.33
CA ASP A 149 6.25 21.23 -8.90
C ASP A 149 5.98 22.65 -8.38
N SER A 150 6.31 22.93 -7.11
CA SER A 150 6.26 24.29 -6.54
C SER A 150 7.39 25.22 -7.02
N GLY A 151 8.34 24.71 -7.80
CA GLY A 151 9.50 25.47 -8.26
C GLY A 151 10.56 25.75 -7.18
N LEU A 152 10.44 25.15 -5.99
CA LEU A 152 11.45 25.30 -4.93
C LEU A 152 12.81 24.77 -5.35
N ILE A 153 12.81 23.67 -6.09
CA ILE A 153 14.00 23.07 -6.70
C ILE A 153 13.74 22.75 -8.18
N ASN A 154 14.81 22.54 -8.92
CA ASN A 154 14.79 22.03 -10.29
C ASN A 154 15.88 20.95 -10.48
N GLN A 155 16.06 20.45 -11.69
CA GLN A 155 17.03 19.39 -12.00
C GLN A 155 18.49 19.72 -11.66
N TYR A 156 18.85 21.00 -11.54
CA TYR A 156 20.21 21.48 -11.22
C TYR A 156 20.38 21.83 -9.74
N SER A 157 19.29 21.84 -8.97
CA SER A 157 19.35 22.17 -7.55
C SER A 157 20.02 21.08 -6.77
N THR A 158 20.97 21.45 -5.90
CA THR A 158 21.71 20.51 -5.06
C THR A 158 21.68 20.93 -3.59
N VAL A 159 21.79 19.93 -2.71
CA VAL A 159 22.02 20.11 -1.26
C VAL A 159 23.31 19.39 -0.89
N TYR A 160 24.19 20.04 -0.14
CA TYR A 160 25.45 19.45 0.30
C TYR A 160 25.22 18.48 1.46
N CYS A 161 25.53 17.20 1.26
CA CYS A 161 25.42 16.15 2.27
C CYS A 161 26.80 15.73 2.77
N ASN A 162 27.07 15.99 4.05
CA ASN A 162 28.22 15.46 4.78
C ASN A 162 27.82 14.44 5.88
N GLY A 163 26.58 13.94 5.81
CA GLY A 163 26.05 12.97 6.75
C GLY A 163 25.27 13.56 7.93
N VAL A 164 25.31 14.88 8.13
CA VAL A 164 24.60 15.56 9.23
C VAL A 164 23.91 16.82 8.71
N TYR A 165 22.69 17.08 9.17
CA TYR A 165 21.97 18.32 8.88
C TYR A 165 22.13 19.29 10.05
N ASN A 166 22.89 20.37 9.84
CA ASN A 166 23.34 21.29 10.90
C ASN A 166 22.58 22.63 10.90
N TYR A 167 21.34 22.67 10.43
CA TYR A 167 20.56 23.90 10.39
C TYR A 167 20.12 24.38 11.79
N PHE A 168 19.68 23.46 12.65
CA PHE A 168 19.20 23.79 13.99
C PHE A 168 20.37 23.84 14.98
N LYS A 169 20.24 24.71 16.01
CA LYS A 169 21.27 24.88 17.03
C LYS A 169 21.47 23.62 17.88
N ASP A 170 20.36 22.99 18.30
CA ASP A 170 20.37 21.92 19.31
C ASP A 170 19.85 20.59 18.75
N TYR A 171 19.65 20.50 17.42
CA TYR A 171 19.12 19.30 16.76
C TYR A 171 19.86 19.05 15.45
N HIS A 172 20.64 17.96 15.40
CA HIS A 172 21.50 17.62 14.25
C HIS A 172 21.15 16.22 13.71
N PRO A 173 20.02 16.09 12.96
CA PRO A 173 19.60 14.80 12.43
C PRO A 173 20.56 14.30 11.36
N ARG A 174 20.71 12.95 11.29
CA ARG A 174 21.73 12.31 10.48
C ARG A 174 21.18 11.66 9.22
N CYS A 175 22.00 11.66 8.19
CA CYS A 175 21.82 10.79 7.05
C CYS A 175 22.35 9.39 7.41
N THR A 176 21.49 8.38 7.31
CA THR A 176 21.83 7.02 7.71
C THR A 176 22.40 6.17 6.58
N ARG A 177 22.37 6.69 5.35
CA ARG A 177 22.88 5.96 4.17
C ARG A 177 24.33 6.36 3.89
N HIS A 178 25.13 5.33 3.60
CA HIS A 178 26.50 5.45 3.10
C HIS A 178 26.49 5.14 1.59
N GLY A 179 27.23 5.85 0.80
CA GLY A 179 27.31 5.67 -0.67
C GLY A 179 27.08 6.96 -1.45
N HIS A 180 26.87 8.08 -0.73
CA HIS A 180 26.83 9.41 -1.32
C HIS A 180 27.39 10.45 -0.35
N SER A 181 27.96 11.51 -0.91
CA SER A 181 28.43 12.70 -0.18
C SER A 181 28.64 13.85 -1.18
N GLY A 182 28.75 15.08 -0.68
CA GLY A 182 28.93 16.27 -1.52
C GLY A 182 27.60 16.85 -1.99
N ASN A 183 27.59 17.49 -3.15
CA ASN A 183 26.39 18.10 -3.72
C ASN A 183 25.47 17.03 -4.31
N ILE A 184 24.28 16.89 -3.74
CA ILE A 184 23.28 15.85 -4.06
C ILE A 184 22.10 16.51 -4.75
N ASP A 185 21.78 16.09 -5.97
CA ASP A 185 20.55 16.45 -6.69
C ASP A 185 19.36 15.55 -6.29
N VAL A 186 18.16 15.86 -6.80
CA VAL A 186 16.94 15.14 -6.44
C VAL A 186 16.95 13.66 -6.87
N ILE A 187 17.53 13.34 -8.03
CA ILE A 187 17.63 11.96 -8.55
C ILE A 187 18.52 11.13 -7.62
N THR A 188 19.71 11.66 -7.32
CA THR A 188 20.68 11.05 -6.39
C THR A 188 20.09 10.94 -4.99
N ALA A 189 19.35 11.96 -4.53
CA ALA A 189 18.71 11.97 -3.22
C ALA A 189 17.64 10.85 -3.09
N ILE A 190 16.83 10.60 -4.13
CA ILE A 190 15.86 9.51 -4.15
C ILE A 190 16.59 8.16 -4.20
N LYS A 191 17.55 7.99 -5.12
CA LYS A 191 18.37 6.78 -5.29
C LYS A 191 18.98 6.32 -3.96
N TRP A 192 19.72 7.19 -3.32
CA TRP A 192 20.46 6.88 -2.09
C TRP A 192 19.65 7.15 -0.82
N SER A 193 18.41 7.61 -0.95
CA SER A 193 17.56 7.94 0.19
C SER A 193 18.19 8.99 1.11
N CYS A 194 18.82 10.05 0.57
CA CYS A 194 19.54 11.07 1.31
C CYS A 194 18.62 11.83 2.27
N ASN A 195 18.79 11.63 3.58
CA ASN A 195 17.98 12.36 4.56
C ASN A 195 18.31 13.86 4.57
N VAL A 196 19.60 14.22 4.45
CA VAL A 196 20.01 15.64 4.49
C VAL A 196 19.36 16.46 3.39
N PHE A 197 19.26 15.90 2.17
CA PHE A 197 18.54 16.55 1.08
C PHE A 197 17.07 16.80 1.44
N PHE A 198 16.38 15.77 1.92
CA PHE A 198 14.96 15.88 2.26
C PHE A 198 14.71 16.68 3.55
N TYR A 199 15.64 16.74 4.49
CA TYR A 199 15.56 17.65 5.63
C TYR A 199 15.61 19.13 5.17
N ASP A 200 16.52 19.47 4.27
CA ASP A 200 16.62 20.84 3.75
C ASP A 200 15.40 21.24 2.94
N VAL A 201 15.00 20.39 2.01
CA VAL A 201 13.83 20.62 1.15
C VAL A 201 12.55 20.70 1.99
N GLY A 202 12.35 19.76 2.93
CA GLY A 202 11.15 19.73 3.79
C GLY A 202 11.06 20.94 4.70
N ARG A 203 12.18 21.40 5.27
CA ARG A 203 12.22 22.65 6.06
C ARG A 203 11.82 23.88 5.23
N ARG A 204 12.26 23.93 3.97
CA ARG A 204 11.99 25.06 3.07
C ARG A 204 10.55 25.05 2.55
N LEU A 205 9.98 23.86 2.30
CA LEU A 205 8.58 23.69 1.88
C LEU A 205 7.59 23.86 3.03
N THR A 206 7.93 23.34 4.21
CA THR A 206 7.06 23.07 5.35
C THR A 206 6.00 21.98 5.08
N SER A 207 5.43 21.38 6.14
CA SER A 207 4.44 20.31 6.03
C SER A 207 3.19 20.73 5.26
N ASP A 208 2.72 21.96 5.42
CA ASP A 208 1.53 22.44 4.72
C ASP A 208 1.61 22.27 3.19
N VAL A 209 2.81 22.45 2.62
CA VAL A 209 2.98 22.31 1.17
C VAL A 209 3.14 20.85 0.76
N TYR A 210 4.11 20.13 1.32
CA TYR A 210 4.35 18.77 0.84
C TYR A 210 3.23 17.79 1.25
N ASP A 211 2.48 18.05 2.31
CA ASP A 211 1.32 17.25 2.69
C ASP A 211 0.14 17.45 1.74
N ALA A 212 -0.05 18.66 1.21
CA ALA A 212 -1.04 18.88 0.16
C ALA A 212 -0.77 18.04 -1.09
N TYR A 213 0.50 17.88 -1.47
CA TYR A 213 0.90 17.00 -2.56
C TYR A 213 0.77 15.52 -2.19
N ALA A 214 1.22 15.13 -0.99
CA ALA A 214 1.07 13.77 -0.49
C ALA A 214 -0.39 13.33 -0.46
N TYR A 215 -1.29 14.23 -0.06
CA TYR A 215 -2.72 14.00 -0.06
C TYR A 215 -3.24 13.74 -1.48
N LYS A 216 -2.94 14.61 -2.46
CA LYS A 216 -3.31 14.40 -3.87
C LYS A 216 -2.73 13.11 -4.44
N LEU A 217 -1.55 12.69 -3.99
CA LEU A 217 -0.93 11.44 -4.38
C LEU A 217 -1.59 10.20 -3.71
N GLY A 218 -2.56 10.37 -2.80
CA GLY A 218 -3.34 9.29 -2.19
C GLY A 218 -2.91 8.90 -0.77
N LEU A 219 -2.02 9.66 -0.12
CA LEU A 219 -1.61 9.40 1.26
C LEU A 219 -2.46 10.20 2.26
N GLY A 220 -2.84 9.58 3.38
CA GLY A 220 -3.60 10.25 4.44
C GLY A 220 -5.09 10.48 4.11
N GLN A 221 -5.62 9.83 3.10
CA GLN A 221 -7.02 9.92 2.69
C GLN A 221 -7.56 8.57 2.20
N ARG A 222 -8.88 8.48 1.98
CA ARG A 222 -9.49 7.29 1.41
C ARG A 222 -9.00 7.06 -0.02
N THR A 223 -8.76 5.80 -0.34
CA THR A 223 -8.38 5.38 -1.70
C THR A 223 -9.60 5.22 -2.60
N GLY A 224 -10.77 5.02 -1.99
CA GLY A 224 -12.06 4.87 -2.66
C GLY A 224 -12.53 3.45 -2.80
N VAL A 225 -11.82 2.46 -2.20
CA VAL A 225 -12.30 1.08 -2.18
C VAL A 225 -13.67 0.96 -1.51
N GLU A 226 -14.45 0.02 -1.97
CA GLU A 226 -15.85 -0.17 -1.56
C GLU A 226 -15.99 -0.60 -0.10
N VAL A 227 -14.95 -1.21 0.45
CA VAL A 227 -14.95 -1.73 1.82
C VAL A 227 -14.29 -0.75 2.82
N GLY A 228 -14.49 -0.99 4.10
CA GLY A 228 -13.94 -0.13 5.15
C GLY A 228 -12.40 -0.08 5.14
N GLU A 229 -11.85 1.13 5.04
CA GLU A 229 -10.42 1.41 5.10
C GLU A 229 -10.11 2.49 6.15
N ALA A 230 -8.89 2.46 6.73
CA ALA A 230 -8.42 3.51 7.63
C ALA A 230 -7.94 4.72 6.81
N LEU A 231 -8.22 5.93 7.33
CA LEU A 231 -7.86 7.18 6.63
C LEU A 231 -6.35 7.45 6.59
N GLY A 232 -5.59 6.88 7.51
CA GLY A 232 -4.22 7.36 7.71
C GLY A 232 -4.20 8.78 8.28
N ARG A 233 -3.01 9.37 8.35
CA ARG A 233 -2.81 10.72 8.86
C ARG A 233 -1.48 11.27 8.36
N LEU A 234 -1.45 12.57 8.03
CA LEU A 234 -0.22 13.31 7.75
C LEU A 234 0.14 14.18 8.96
N THR A 235 1.41 14.53 9.10
CA THR A 235 1.90 15.45 10.14
C THR A 235 1.50 16.87 9.78
N THR A 236 0.86 17.58 10.69
CA THR A 236 0.38 18.95 10.43
C THR A 236 0.89 19.93 11.48
N LYS A 237 0.85 21.24 11.17
CA LYS A 237 1.14 22.31 12.12
C LYS A 237 0.14 22.36 13.29
N ASN A 238 -1.02 21.71 13.15
CA ASN A 238 -2.05 21.63 14.19
C ASN A 238 -1.79 20.48 15.18
N ASP A 239 -0.76 19.67 14.96
CA ASP A 239 -0.38 18.61 15.88
C ASP A 239 0.10 19.22 17.22
N SER A 240 -0.38 18.68 18.34
CA SER A 240 -0.06 19.19 19.67
C SER A 240 1.45 19.18 20.03
N ASN A 241 2.20 18.31 19.35
CA ASN A 241 3.66 18.20 19.49
C ASN A 241 4.43 18.88 18.36
N TYR A 242 3.77 19.76 17.59
CA TYR A 242 4.40 20.41 16.45
C TYR A 242 5.58 21.30 16.87
N THR A 243 6.65 21.15 16.12
CA THR A 243 7.86 21.99 16.17
C THR A 243 8.46 22.08 14.76
N ALA A 244 9.26 23.08 14.48
CA ALA A 244 9.95 23.20 13.20
C ALA A 244 10.85 21.98 12.87
N SER A 245 11.32 21.25 13.87
CA SER A 245 12.06 20.00 13.68
C SER A 245 11.13 18.84 13.28
N LEU A 246 9.84 18.92 13.57
CA LEU A 246 8.86 17.92 13.15
C LEU A 246 8.63 17.97 11.64
N ASP A 247 8.61 19.17 11.00
CA ASP A 247 8.57 19.31 9.53
C ASP A 247 9.72 18.55 8.86
N VAL A 248 10.90 18.65 9.42
CA VAL A 248 12.10 17.97 8.91
C VAL A 248 11.99 16.45 9.04
N GLN A 249 11.43 15.96 10.15
CA GLN A 249 11.19 14.54 10.37
C GLN A 249 10.07 14.03 9.44
N ALA A 250 8.99 14.77 9.30
CA ALA A 250 7.85 14.40 8.45
C ALA A 250 8.26 14.34 6.97
N ALA A 251 9.16 15.22 6.51
CA ALA A 251 9.66 15.18 5.13
C ALA A 251 10.40 13.90 4.76
N ILE A 252 10.84 13.10 5.73
CA ILE A 252 11.40 11.76 5.51
C ILE A 252 10.42 10.65 5.88
N GLY A 253 9.14 10.99 6.09
CA GLY A 253 8.07 10.07 6.43
C GLY A 253 8.11 9.55 7.87
N GLN A 254 8.71 10.31 8.78
CA GLN A 254 8.67 10.10 10.23
C GLN A 254 7.66 11.07 10.88
N GLY A 255 7.75 11.29 12.17
CA GLY A 255 6.83 12.16 12.89
C GLY A 255 5.49 11.48 13.12
N ASN A 256 4.40 12.22 12.93
CA ASN A 256 3.03 11.74 13.18
C ASN A 256 2.36 11.12 11.94
N THR A 257 3.05 11.05 10.81
CA THR A 257 2.52 10.49 9.55
C THR A 257 2.39 8.99 9.64
N VAL A 258 1.17 8.49 9.40
CA VAL A 258 0.85 7.06 9.28
C VAL A 258 -0.08 6.82 8.10
N VAL A 259 0.17 5.76 7.35
CA VAL A 259 -0.55 5.39 6.13
C VAL A 259 -0.82 3.89 6.09
N THR A 260 -1.78 3.48 5.27
CA THR A 260 -2.07 2.07 5.04
C THR A 260 -1.28 1.52 3.84
N PRO A 261 -1.07 0.18 3.75
CA PRO A 261 -0.47 -0.44 2.58
C PRO A 261 -1.22 -0.17 1.27
N ILE A 262 -2.56 -0.08 1.29
CA ILE A 262 -3.33 0.27 0.10
C ILE A 262 -3.08 1.73 -0.34
N GLN A 263 -2.92 2.65 0.62
CA GLN A 263 -2.51 4.02 0.29
C GLN A 263 -1.11 4.06 -0.31
N LEU A 264 -0.17 3.24 0.16
CA LEU A 264 1.16 3.12 -0.44
C LEU A 264 1.11 2.61 -1.87
N ALA A 265 0.24 1.62 -2.18
CA ALA A 265 0.05 1.12 -3.53
C ALA A 265 -0.61 2.17 -4.44
N THR A 266 -1.66 2.86 -3.97
CA THR A 266 -2.32 3.97 -4.68
C THR A 266 -1.34 5.10 -4.99
N TYR A 267 -0.52 5.47 -4.01
CA TYR A 267 0.54 6.46 -4.16
C TYR A 267 1.58 6.04 -5.21
N ALA A 268 2.02 4.77 -5.18
CA ALA A 268 2.95 4.25 -6.17
C ALA A 268 2.35 4.27 -7.58
N ALA A 269 1.05 3.91 -7.72
CA ALA A 269 0.30 3.98 -8.97
C ALA A 269 0.20 5.42 -9.49
N THR A 270 -0.06 6.39 -8.61
CA THR A 270 -0.16 7.81 -8.97
C THR A 270 1.19 8.36 -9.46
N LEU A 271 2.30 8.00 -8.81
CA LEU A 271 3.65 8.36 -9.29
C LEU A 271 3.97 7.73 -10.65
N ALA A 272 3.62 6.45 -10.82
CA ALA A 272 3.79 5.72 -12.07
C ALA A 272 2.99 6.35 -13.22
N ASN A 273 1.83 6.90 -12.90
CA ASN A 273 0.85 7.48 -13.81
C ASN A 273 0.98 9.01 -13.97
N ASN A 274 2.18 9.53 -13.72
CA ASN A 274 2.54 10.95 -13.87
C ASN A 274 1.59 11.92 -13.13
N GLY A 275 1.13 11.53 -11.93
CA GLY A 275 0.31 12.38 -11.06
C GLY A 275 -1.20 12.18 -11.20
N THR A 276 -1.66 11.32 -12.11
CA THR A 276 -3.09 10.97 -12.19
C THR A 276 -3.41 9.87 -11.19
N ARG A 277 -4.29 10.16 -10.21
CA ARG A 277 -4.78 9.23 -9.21
C ARG A 277 -6.16 8.72 -9.59
N TYR A 278 -6.28 7.40 -9.76
CA TYR A 278 -7.56 6.73 -9.94
C TYR A 278 -8.15 6.29 -8.61
N ARG A 279 -9.48 6.18 -8.56
CA ARG A 279 -10.21 5.51 -7.49
C ARG A 279 -9.79 4.04 -7.46
N THR A 280 -9.37 3.58 -6.29
CA THR A 280 -9.06 2.16 -6.09
C THR A 280 -10.35 1.38 -5.89
N HIS A 281 -10.50 0.20 -6.52
CA HIS A 281 -11.73 -0.57 -6.49
C HIS A 281 -11.47 -2.08 -6.57
N PHE A 282 -12.37 -2.87 -5.97
CA PHE A 282 -12.35 -4.34 -5.99
C PHE A 282 -13.33 -4.93 -7.01
N VAL A 283 -14.40 -4.22 -7.32
CA VAL A 283 -15.46 -4.76 -8.19
C VAL A 283 -15.23 -4.31 -9.63
N LYS A 284 -15.15 -5.32 -10.51
CA LYS A 284 -15.04 -5.13 -11.96
C LYS A 284 -16.39 -4.91 -12.60
N ALA A 285 -17.37 -5.78 -12.26
CA ALA A 285 -18.70 -5.76 -12.88
C ALA A 285 -19.72 -6.46 -11.99
N ILE A 286 -21.00 -6.14 -12.22
CA ILE A 286 -22.16 -6.89 -11.73
C ILE A 286 -22.79 -7.59 -12.92
N LEU A 287 -23.02 -8.90 -12.79
CA LEU A 287 -23.55 -9.74 -13.87
C LEU A 287 -24.90 -10.34 -13.46
N ASP A 288 -25.78 -10.50 -14.40
CA ASP A 288 -26.95 -11.38 -14.25
C ASP A 288 -26.45 -12.82 -14.05
N THR A 289 -26.86 -13.46 -12.98
CA THR A 289 -26.36 -14.79 -12.60
C THR A 289 -26.84 -15.89 -13.57
N ASN A 290 -28.01 -15.73 -14.21
CA ASN A 290 -28.60 -16.73 -15.10
C ASN A 290 -28.03 -16.61 -16.52
N THR A 291 -27.85 -15.37 -17.01
CA THR A 291 -27.48 -15.12 -18.40
C THR A 291 -26.00 -14.82 -18.58
N GLY A 292 -25.32 -14.34 -17.50
CA GLY A 292 -23.97 -13.83 -17.56
C GLY A 292 -23.87 -12.43 -18.21
N GLU A 293 -24.99 -11.78 -18.48
CA GLU A 293 -25.02 -10.43 -19.05
C GLU A 293 -24.44 -9.42 -18.07
N VAL A 294 -23.64 -8.47 -18.57
CA VAL A 294 -23.08 -7.38 -17.75
C VAL A 294 -24.17 -6.34 -17.47
N LEU A 295 -24.61 -6.24 -16.23
CA LEU A 295 -25.60 -5.26 -15.77
C LEU A 295 -24.94 -3.90 -15.49
N SER A 296 -23.75 -3.92 -14.87
CA SER A 296 -22.94 -2.71 -14.68
C SER A 296 -21.45 -3.06 -14.70
N GLU A 297 -20.62 -2.10 -15.12
CA GLU A 297 -19.16 -2.24 -15.16
C GLU A 297 -18.51 -1.02 -14.52
N THR A 298 -17.55 -1.27 -13.62
CA THR A 298 -16.76 -0.20 -13.03
C THR A 298 -15.84 0.45 -14.09
N LYS A 299 -15.97 1.75 -14.22
CA LYS A 299 -15.10 2.54 -15.13
C LYS A 299 -14.00 3.23 -14.33
N PRO A 300 -12.80 3.45 -14.92
CA PRO A 300 -11.76 4.24 -14.29
C PRO A 300 -12.27 5.63 -13.89
N GLU A 301 -12.13 5.98 -12.62
CA GLU A 301 -12.55 7.27 -12.06
C GLU A 301 -11.33 8.03 -11.58
N VAL A 302 -11.09 9.22 -12.16
CA VAL A 302 -9.99 10.09 -11.74
C VAL A 302 -10.41 10.84 -10.48
N MET A 303 -9.65 10.66 -9.41
CA MET A 303 -9.89 11.28 -8.10
C MET A 303 -9.11 12.59 -7.93
N ASP A 304 -7.86 12.62 -8.39
CA ASP A 304 -6.99 13.80 -8.34
C ASP A 304 -6.00 13.79 -9.51
N VAL A 305 -5.54 14.97 -9.87
CA VAL A 305 -4.45 15.17 -10.83
C VAL A 305 -3.45 16.17 -10.29
N ILE A 306 -2.17 15.82 -10.36
CA ILE A 306 -1.06 16.75 -10.25
C ILE A 306 -0.46 16.81 -11.64
N GLU A 307 -0.71 17.89 -12.38
CA GLU A 307 -0.23 18.02 -13.77
C GLU A 307 1.30 17.97 -13.87
N GLY A 308 1.96 18.46 -12.83
CA GLY A 308 3.42 18.50 -12.76
C GLY A 308 4.01 19.59 -13.67
N THR A 309 4.76 20.52 -13.12
CA THR A 309 5.47 21.54 -13.90
C THR A 309 6.75 20.95 -14.51
N GLY A 310 6.99 21.23 -15.79
CA GLY A 310 8.20 20.80 -16.47
C GLY A 310 8.41 19.28 -16.45
N ASN A 311 9.50 18.83 -15.84
CA ASN A 311 9.91 17.42 -15.78
C ASN A 311 9.78 16.81 -14.38
N THR A 312 8.84 17.32 -13.55
CA THR A 312 8.65 16.91 -12.14
C THR A 312 8.58 15.39 -11.98
N PHE A 313 7.60 14.74 -12.62
CA PHE A 313 7.43 13.29 -12.49
C PHE A 313 8.57 12.50 -13.13
N GLU A 314 9.11 12.99 -14.25
CA GLU A 314 10.24 12.35 -14.93
C GLU A 314 11.47 12.24 -14.01
N LEU A 315 11.85 13.32 -13.32
CA LEU A 315 12.98 13.33 -12.39
C LEU A 315 12.76 12.39 -11.20
N VAL A 316 11.54 12.38 -10.64
CA VAL A 316 11.20 11.48 -9.52
C VAL A 316 11.26 10.03 -9.98
N ARG A 317 10.69 9.69 -11.13
CA ARG A 317 10.71 8.34 -11.71
C ARG A 317 12.14 7.89 -12.03
N GLN A 318 12.97 8.75 -12.59
CA GLN A 318 14.40 8.48 -12.81
C GLN A 318 15.12 8.14 -11.51
N GLY A 319 14.86 8.89 -10.45
CA GLY A 319 15.41 8.60 -9.13
C GLY A 319 14.95 7.22 -8.61
N MET A 320 13.65 6.92 -8.69
CA MET A 320 13.08 5.65 -8.26
C MET A 320 13.58 4.46 -9.09
N LYS A 321 13.77 4.62 -10.40
CA LYS A 321 14.33 3.60 -11.31
C LYS A 321 15.79 3.22 -10.96
N GLN A 322 16.52 4.12 -10.31
CA GLN A 322 17.89 3.87 -9.88
C GLN A 322 18.00 3.18 -8.51
N VAL A 323 16.92 3.17 -7.69
CA VAL A 323 16.95 2.56 -6.34
C VAL A 323 17.30 1.06 -6.36
N PRO A 324 16.78 0.22 -7.28
CA PRO A 324 17.11 -1.21 -7.32
C PRO A 324 18.61 -1.50 -7.34
N SER A 325 19.41 -0.68 -8.03
CA SER A 325 20.88 -0.81 -8.07
C SER A 325 21.58 -0.64 -6.70
N THR A 326 20.86 -0.16 -5.69
CA THR A 326 21.35 0.03 -4.32
C THR A 326 20.92 -1.08 -3.37
N ILE A 327 20.17 -2.07 -3.87
CA ILE A 327 19.59 -3.18 -3.11
C ILE A 327 20.28 -4.47 -3.57
N SER A 328 20.73 -5.29 -2.60
CA SER A 328 21.23 -6.64 -2.90
C SER A 328 20.04 -7.58 -3.17
N GLY A 329 20.27 -8.60 -4.00
CA GLY A 329 19.27 -9.61 -4.32
C GLY A 329 18.78 -9.55 -5.76
N LYS A 330 17.72 -10.27 -6.06
CA LYS A 330 17.17 -10.44 -7.42
C LYS A 330 16.74 -9.13 -8.07
N ILE A 331 16.25 -8.16 -7.28
CA ILE A 331 15.70 -6.91 -7.79
C ILE A 331 16.73 -6.07 -8.57
N SER A 332 18.01 -6.13 -8.18
CA SER A 332 19.07 -5.35 -8.82
C SER A 332 19.43 -5.80 -10.23
N SER A 333 19.12 -7.06 -10.57
CA SER A 333 19.43 -7.68 -11.84
C SER A 333 18.18 -8.19 -12.57
N TYR A 334 16.99 -7.80 -12.13
CA TYR A 334 15.76 -8.23 -12.77
C TYR A 334 15.66 -7.67 -14.20
N PRO A 335 15.34 -8.50 -15.22
CA PRO A 335 15.41 -8.08 -16.61
C PRO A 335 14.41 -6.98 -16.99
N VAL A 336 13.27 -6.92 -16.31
CA VAL A 336 12.27 -5.84 -16.49
C VAL A 336 12.61 -4.72 -15.51
N PRO A 337 12.87 -3.49 -15.97
CA PRO A 337 13.19 -2.38 -15.09
C PRO A 337 12.09 -2.13 -14.05
N ILE A 338 12.48 -2.07 -12.78
CA ILE A 338 11.61 -1.76 -11.64
C ILE A 338 11.97 -0.37 -11.13
N ALA A 339 10.95 0.45 -10.87
CA ALA A 339 11.11 1.67 -10.09
C ALA A 339 10.57 1.44 -8.69
N CYS A 340 11.34 1.80 -7.65
CA CYS A 340 10.93 1.58 -6.28
C CYS A 340 11.47 2.64 -5.32
N LYS A 341 10.94 2.62 -4.09
CA LYS A 341 11.51 3.34 -2.96
C LYS A 341 11.36 2.51 -1.68
N THR A 342 12.49 2.27 -1.01
CA THR A 342 12.52 1.58 0.28
C THR A 342 12.19 2.51 1.43
N GLY A 343 11.47 1.99 2.43
CA GLY A 343 11.23 2.60 3.73
C GLY A 343 11.77 1.72 4.86
N THR A 344 12.27 2.35 5.90
CA THR A 344 12.79 1.67 7.10
C THR A 344 12.41 2.51 8.32
N PRO A 345 11.10 2.66 8.61
CA PRO A 345 10.65 3.44 9.75
C PRO A 345 11.00 2.76 11.07
N GLN A 346 11.32 3.57 12.07
CA GLN A 346 11.51 3.12 13.44
C GLN A 346 10.17 2.83 14.10
N ARG A 347 10.14 1.80 14.93
CA ARG A 347 9.03 1.48 15.82
C ARG A 347 9.28 2.10 17.20
N SER A 348 8.25 2.13 18.04
CA SER A 348 8.39 2.55 19.45
C SER A 348 9.20 1.55 20.28
N GLU A 349 9.08 0.27 19.96
CA GLU A 349 9.74 -0.83 20.66
C GLU A 349 11.23 -0.85 20.36
N THR A 350 12.02 -1.19 21.38
CA THR A 350 13.49 -1.22 21.30
C THR A 350 14.08 -2.56 21.69
N TYR A 351 15.25 -2.87 21.14
CA TYR A 351 16.11 -3.95 21.62
C TYR A 351 16.64 -3.62 23.03
N ALA A 352 17.19 -4.62 23.71
CA ALA A 352 17.92 -4.43 24.98
C ALA A 352 19.09 -3.42 24.86
N SER A 353 19.62 -3.23 23.66
CA SER A 353 20.66 -2.22 23.35
C SER A 353 20.12 -0.80 23.21
N GLY A 354 18.81 -0.56 23.36
CA GLY A 354 18.16 0.73 23.15
C GLY A 354 17.94 1.12 21.67
N LYS A 355 18.32 0.28 20.70
CA LYS A 355 18.03 0.52 19.29
C LYS A 355 16.58 0.17 18.98
N HIS A 356 15.90 1.00 18.19
CA HIS A 356 14.53 0.74 17.75
C HIS A 356 14.42 -0.46 16.80
N TYR A 357 13.35 -1.22 16.93
CA TYR A 357 12.94 -2.15 15.87
C TYR A 357 12.48 -1.36 14.64
N LEU A 358 12.51 -2.02 13.49
CA LEU A 358 12.25 -1.39 12.20
C LEU A 358 11.20 -2.19 11.44
N ASN A 359 10.28 -1.50 10.76
CA ASN A 359 9.45 -2.12 9.73
C ASN A 359 10.16 -2.08 8.37
N ALA A 360 10.03 -3.14 7.58
CA ALA A 360 10.47 -3.13 6.19
C ALA A 360 9.31 -2.70 5.29
N MET A 361 9.52 -1.62 4.54
CA MET A 361 8.50 -1.06 3.65
C MET A 361 9.07 -0.82 2.26
N MET A 362 8.22 -0.93 1.25
CA MET A 362 8.56 -0.58 -0.12
C MET A 362 7.31 -0.12 -0.88
N VAL A 363 7.49 0.88 -1.72
CA VAL A 363 6.60 1.19 -2.84
C VAL A 363 7.35 0.91 -4.12
N ALA A 364 6.68 0.27 -5.08
CA ALA A 364 7.27 -0.08 -6.37
C ALA A 364 6.25 -0.01 -7.48
N TYR A 365 6.71 0.13 -8.71
CA TYR A 365 5.90 -0.09 -9.90
C TYR A 365 6.76 -0.66 -11.03
N LEU A 366 6.13 -1.41 -11.90
CA LEU A 366 6.82 -2.05 -13.02
C LEU A 366 5.87 -2.31 -14.22
N PRO A 367 6.42 -2.42 -15.47
CA PRO A 367 7.77 -1.97 -15.84
C PRO A 367 7.99 -0.49 -15.54
N ALA A 368 9.22 -0.05 -15.27
CA ALA A 368 9.50 1.34 -14.90
C ALA A 368 9.20 2.35 -16.03
N ASP A 369 9.33 1.91 -17.30
CA ASP A 369 9.18 2.76 -18.47
C ASP A 369 7.75 2.74 -19.04
N ASP A 370 7.02 1.64 -18.87
CA ASP A 370 5.58 1.49 -19.20
C ASP A 370 4.85 0.83 -18.02
N PRO A 371 4.53 1.57 -16.97
CA PRO A 371 3.98 1.01 -15.74
C PRO A 371 2.64 0.30 -15.97
N GLN A 372 2.55 -0.91 -15.43
CA GLN A 372 1.36 -1.75 -15.49
C GLN A 372 0.82 -2.06 -14.10
N ILE A 373 1.71 -2.39 -13.16
CA ILE A 373 1.32 -2.66 -11.78
C ILE A 373 2.09 -1.76 -10.81
N ALA A 374 1.43 -1.42 -9.72
CA ALA A 374 2.00 -0.71 -8.58
C ALA A 374 1.81 -1.52 -7.31
N ILE A 375 2.81 -1.49 -6.42
CA ILE A 375 2.91 -2.37 -5.25
C ILE A 375 3.19 -1.53 -4.02
N GLY A 376 2.41 -1.75 -2.95
CA GLY A 376 2.65 -1.27 -1.60
C GLY A 376 2.95 -2.44 -0.66
N ILE A 377 4.08 -2.40 0.04
CA ILE A 377 4.54 -3.48 0.94
C ILE A 377 4.82 -2.91 2.32
N THR A 378 4.36 -3.62 3.35
CA THR A 378 4.73 -3.40 4.75
C THR A 378 4.96 -4.74 5.44
N ILE A 379 6.12 -4.92 6.10
CA ILE A 379 6.40 -6.08 6.94
C ILE A 379 6.81 -5.56 8.33
N GLU A 380 6.00 -5.91 9.32
CA GLU A 380 6.24 -5.56 10.72
C GLU A 380 7.49 -6.27 11.23
N TYR A 381 8.35 -5.54 11.95
CA TYR A 381 9.65 -6.04 12.43
C TYR A 381 10.56 -6.62 11.34
N GLY A 382 10.26 -6.33 10.06
CA GLY A 382 11.01 -6.82 8.90
C GLY A 382 12.42 -6.24 8.77
N GLY A 383 12.74 -5.19 9.53
CA GLY A 383 14.03 -4.52 9.50
C GLY A 383 14.15 -3.54 8.34
N TYR A 384 15.20 -3.67 7.53
CA TYR A 384 15.44 -2.76 6.42
C TYR A 384 14.50 -3.03 5.23
N GLY A 385 13.91 -1.97 4.66
CA GLY A 385 13.01 -2.07 3.49
C GLY A 385 13.63 -2.77 2.28
N ALA A 386 14.94 -2.73 2.12
CA ALA A 386 15.66 -3.47 1.08
C ALA A 386 15.40 -5.00 1.11
N ARG A 387 15.01 -5.57 2.25
CA ARG A 387 14.70 -7.00 2.42
C ARG A 387 13.43 -7.45 1.69
N THR A 388 12.62 -6.50 1.24
CA THR A 388 11.42 -6.80 0.42
C THR A 388 11.69 -6.77 -1.09
N GLY A 389 12.94 -6.57 -1.50
CA GLY A 389 13.29 -6.48 -2.93
C GLY A 389 13.00 -7.76 -3.70
N ASP A 390 13.32 -8.93 -3.12
CA ASP A 390 13.05 -10.22 -3.76
C ASP A 390 11.54 -10.52 -3.80
N LEU A 391 10.77 -10.07 -2.82
CA LEU A 391 9.29 -10.14 -2.83
C LEU A 391 8.70 -9.39 -4.05
N VAL A 392 9.21 -8.20 -4.38
CA VAL A 392 8.77 -7.46 -5.58
C VAL A 392 9.05 -8.27 -6.85
N VAL A 393 10.20 -8.95 -6.93
CA VAL A 393 10.55 -9.79 -8.08
C VAL A 393 9.64 -11.02 -8.18
N ASP A 394 9.33 -11.67 -7.06
CA ASP A 394 8.44 -12.83 -7.05
C ASP A 394 7.00 -12.45 -7.46
N ILE A 395 6.51 -11.27 -7.04
CA ILE A 395 5.24 -10.69 -7.51
C ILE A 395 5.31 -10.38 -9.01
N ALA A 396 6.41 -9.79 -9.50
CA ALA A 396 6.60 -9.48 -10.92
C ALA A 396 6.58 -10.75 -11.77
N ASN A 397 7.26 -11.82 -11.35
CA ASN A 397 7.24 -13.10 -12.03
C ASN A 397 5.83 -13.70 -12.10
N ALA A 398 5.08 -13.64 -10.99
CA ALA A 398 3.70 -14.10 -10.97
C ALA A 398 2.81 -13.29 -11.92
N TYR A 399 2.97 -11.97 -11.95
CA TYR A 399 2.24 -11.10 -12.86
C TYR A 399 2.50 -11.40 -14.34
N PHE A 400 3.77 -11.54 -14.72
CA PHE A 400 4.11 -11.85 -16.11
C PHE A 400 3.76 -13.28 -16.52
N ALA A 401 3.56 -14.19 -15.57
CA ALA A 401 3.07 -15.54 -15.84
C ALA A 401 1.56 -15.59 -16.14
N LEU A 402 0.79 -14.52 -15.85
CA LEU A 402 -0.62 -14.40 -16.23
C LEU A 402 -0.82 -13.96 -17.68
N LYS A 403 0.21 -13.43 -18.33
CA LYS A 403 0.19 -12.90 -19.70
C LYS A 403 0.75 -13.88 -20.69
#